data_4f05a31ebd00ae250979261cb7bcdbf7
#
_entry.id   4f05a31ebd00ae250979261cb7bcdbf7
#
_cell.length_a   1.000
_cell.length_b   1.000
_cell.length_c   1.000
_cell.angle_alpha   90.00
_cell.angle_beta   90.00
_cell.angle_gamma   90.00
#
_symmetry.space_group_name_H-M   'P 1'
#
loop_
_entity.id
_entity.type
_entity.pdbx_description
1 polymer ?
#
loop_
_entity_poly.entity_id
_entity_poly.type
_entity_poly.pdbx_seq_one_letter_code
_entity_poly.pdbx_strand_id
1 'polypeptide(L)'
;RNKQNVEDIYRTCDYITIHVPLMDSTKGMINKAAIDEMKDGVVLLNYARDLLVDEDAVLEALKAGKMKKYVTDFANPKVVGAEGTIVTPHLGASTKESEDNCAVMAVKEIRDFLENGNIKNSVNFPNCDMGVCTGAGRVTICHKNIPGMLGAFTTVMGNAGVNISDMTNKGKGDYAYTMMDLESEATEEIVKALEAVDGVLRVRIIK
;
A
#
# COMPACT_ATOMS: atom_id res chain seq x y z
N ARG A 1 6.79 -15.60 13.41
CA ARG A 1 7.74 -14.47 13.27
C ARG A 1 8.13 -14.04 14.67
N ASN A 2 9.38 -14.30 15.08
CA ASN A 2 9.90 -13.79 16.34
C ASN A 2 10.12 -12.27 16.18
N LYS A 3 9.38 -11.47 16.95
CA LYS A 3 9.69 -10.05 17.10
C LYS A 3 10.86 -9.95 18.06
N GLN A 4 12.04 -9.63 17.55
CA GLN A 4 13.20 -9.27 18.36
C GLN A 4 13.30 -7.75 18.46
N ASN A 5 13.92 -7.26 19.51
CA ASN A 5 14.26 -5.85 19.61
C ASN A 5 15.35 -5.51 18.59
N VAL A 6 15.35 -4.30 18.07
CA VAL A 6 16.30 -3.87 17.02
C VAL A 6 17.74 -3.92 17.52
N GLU A 7 17.95 -3.55 18.77
CA GLU A 7 19.27 -3.60 19.44
C GLU A 7 19.81 -5.04 19.53
N ASP A 8 18.94 -6.03 19.74
CA ASP A 8 19.35 -7.44 19.76
C ASP A 8 19.81 -7.90 18.36
N ILE A 9 19.16 -7.40 17.29
CA ILE A 9 19.57 -7.65 15.91
C ILE A 9 20.96 -7.07 15.67
N TYR A 10 21.20 -5.83 16.09
CA TYR A 10 22.51 -5.19 15.94
C TYR A 10 23.62 -6.01 16.62
N ARG A 11 23.42 -6.42 17.85
CA ARG A 11 24.44 -7.12 18.64
C ARG A 11 24.70 -8.57 18.23
N THR A 12 23.74 -9.22 17.57
CA THR A 12 23.83 -10.67 17.33
C THR A 12 23.98 -11.08 15.88
N CYS A 13 23.60 -10.23 14.93
CA CYS A 13 23.57 -10.58 13.51
C CYS A 13 24.88 -10.22 12.78
N ASP A 14 25.35 -11.12 11.91
CA ASP A 14 26.50 -10.90 11.05
C ASP A 14 26.07 -10.20 9.75
N TYR A 15 24.80 -10.38 9.35
CA TYR A 15 24.19 -9.76 8.16
C TYR A 15 22.90 -9.06 8.59
N ILE A 16 22.77 -7.78 8.24
CA ILE A 16 21.59 -6.98 8.54
C ILE A 16 21.04 -6.42 7.22
N THR A 17 19.78 -6.67 6.95
CA THR A 17 19.08 -6.11 5.78
C THR A 17 17.90 -5.26 6.21
N ILE A 18 17.75 -4.11 5.56
CA ILE A 18 16.75 -3.09 5.90
C ILE A 18 15.53 -3.24 5.00
N HIS A 19 14.32 -3.30 5.60
CA HIS A 19 13.04 -3.44 4.87
C HIS A 19 11.93 -2.57 5.47
N VAL A 20 12.30 -1.39 5.98
CA VAL A 20 11.34 -0.45 6.56
C VAL A 20 11.07 0.72 5.61
N PRO A 21 9.88 1.34 5.63
CA PRO A 21 9.61 2.54 4.87
C PRO A 21 10.40 3.73 5.43
N LEU A 22 10.69 4.71 4.58
CA LEU A 22 11.24 5.99 5.04
C LEU A 22 10.12 6.84 5.65
N MET A 23 10.27 7.14 6.92
CA MET A 23 9.41 8.01 7.72
C MET A 23 10.29 8.87 8.62
N ASP A 24 9.74 9.91 9.25
CA ASP A 24 10.50 10.75 10.18
C ASP A 24 11.13 9.91 11.32
N SER A 25 10.45 8.87 11.76
CA SER A 25 10.92 7.95 12.81
C SER A 25 11.99 6.95 12.36
N THR A 26 12.16 6.73 11.06
CA THR A 26 13.13 5.76 10.51
C THR A 26 14.27 6.42 9.75
N LYS A 27 14.15 7.71 9.45
CA LYS A 27 15.22 8.48 8.80
C LYS A 27 16.48 8.47 9.64
N GLY A 28 17.61 8.06 9.03
CA GLY A 28 18.89 7.96 9.72
C GLY A 28 18.91 6.92 10.85
N MET A 29 18.04 5.91 10.80
CA MET A 29 18.02 4.87 11.85
C MET A 29 19.31 4.08 11.95
N ILE A 30 20.03 3.93 10.85
CA ILE A 30 21.39 3.38 10.83
C ILE A 30 22.37 4.53 10.85
N ASN A 31 22.64 5.01 12.04
CA ASN A 31 23.62 6.06 12.33
C ASN A 31 24.84 5.48 13.06
N LYS A 32 25.78 6.36 13.43
CA LYS A 32 26.98 5.93 14.14
C LYS A 32 26.67 5.15 15.40
N ALA A 33 25.71 5.56 16.23
CA ALA A 33 25.37 4.88 17.47
C ALA A 33 24.84 3.46 17.20
N ALA A 34 23.98 3.30 16.19
CA ALA A 34 23.49 2.00 15.77
C ALA A 34 24.62 1.08 15.26
N ILE A 35 25.56 1.65 14.47
CA ILE A 35 26.70 0.90 13.93
C ILE A 35 27.67 0.49 15.05
N ASP A 36 27.89 1.34 16.04
CA ASP A 36 28.76 1.03 17.19
C ASP A 36 28.23 -0.17 18.00
N GLU A 37 26.92 -0.37 18.04
CA GLU A 37 26.30 -1.54 18.69
C GLU A 37 26.36 -2.83 17.85
N MET A 38 26.59 -2.73 16.53
CA MET A 38 26.65 -3.90 15.64
C MET A 38 27.91 -4.73 15.93
N LYS A 39 27.87 -5.98 15.50
CA LYS A 39 29.04 -6.86 15.54
C LYS A 39 30.16 -6.32 14.66
N ASP A 40 31.41 -6.54 15.09
CA ASP A 40 32.58 -6.29 14.27
C ASP A 40 32.55 -7.19 13.03
N GLY A 41 32.80 -6.60 11.85
CA GLY A 41 32.72 -7.31 10.59
C GLY A 41 31.30 -7.52 10.05
N VAL A 42 30.31 -6.81 10.55
CA VAL A 42 28.93 -6.87 10.03
C VAL A 42 28.87 -6.51 8.56
N VAL A 43 27.92 -7.13 7.85
CA VAL A 43 27.54 -6.77 6.48
C VAL A 43 26.16 -6.14 6.51
N LEU A 44 26.07 -4.89 6.05
CA LEU A 44 24.81 -4.14 5.98
C LEU A 44 24.30 -4.11 4.53
N LEU A 45 23.01 -4.43 4.35
CA LEU A 45 22.33 -4.38 3.05
C LEU A 45 21.18 -3.38 3.11
N ASN A 46 21.18 -2.38 2.24
CA ASN A 46 20.11 -1.40 2.11
C ASN A 46 19.53 -1.40 0.71
N TYR A 47 18.42 -2.10 0.54
CA TYR A 47 17.57 -2.11 -0.66
C TYR A 47 16.21 -1.47 -0.39
N ALA A 48 16.07 -0.71 0.72
CA ALA A 48 14.81 -0.10 1.11
C ALA A 48 14.70 1.38 0.68
N ARG A 49 15.45 2.27 1.35
CA ARG A 49 15.54 3.72 1.02
C ARG A 49 16.91 4.26 1.45
N ASP A 50 17.48 5.18 0.68
CA ASP A 50 18.80 5.77 0.92
C ASP A 50 18.89 6.48 2.29
N LEU A 51 17.94 7.35 2.59
CA LEU A 51 17.94 8.18 3.80
C LEU A 51 17.69 7.41 5.11
N LEU A 52 17.54 6.09 5.07
CA LEU A 52 17.52 5.24 6.28
C LEU A 52 18.90 5.10 6.91
N VAL A 53 19.96 5.33 6.14
CA VAL A 53 21.34 5.10 6.52
C VAL A 53 22.11 6.42 6.51
N ASP A 54 22.89 6.67 7.55
CA ASP A 54 23.92 7.70 7.57
C ASP A 54 25.17 7.15 6.87
N GLU A 55 25.33 7.54 5.61
CA GLU A 55 26.42 7.04 4.77
C GLU A 55 27.79 7.48 5.24
N ASP A 56 27.92 8.67 5.85
CA ASP A 56 29.19 9.14 6.40
C ASP A 56 29.62 8.22 7.56
N ALA A 57 28.70 7.85 8.44
CA ALA A 57 28.96 6.91 9.52
C ALA A 57 29.31 5.50 9.00
N VAL A 58 28.65 5.05 7.92
CA VAL A 58 28.97 3.76 7.26
C VAL A 58 30.38 3.78 6.67
N LEU A 59 30.74 4.83 5.95
CA LEU A 59 32.07 4.95 5.34
C LEU A 59 33.18 5.02 6.39
N GLU A 60 32.95 5.70 7.52
CA GLU A 60 33.86 5.68 8.67
C GLU A 60 34.01 4.26 9.24
N ALA A 61 32.91 3.54 9.42
CA ALA A 61 32.91 2.19 9.95
C ALA A 61 33.62 1.17 9.02
N LEU A 62 33.47 1.34 7.71
CA LEU A 62 34.22 0.54 6.73
C LEU A 62 35.73 0.79 6.83
N LYS A 63 36.16 2.06 6.89
CA LYS A 63 37.58 2.43 7.04
C LYS A 63 38.17 1.93 8.36
N ALA A 64 37.39 1.95 9.43
CA ALA A 64 37.80 1.48 10.75
C ALA A 64 37.80 -0.06 10.88
N GLY A 65 37.30 -0.79 9.89
CA GLY A 65 37.16 -2.25 9.94
C GLY A 65 36.03 -2.75 10.85
N LYS A 66 35.20 -1.86 11.38
CA LYS A 66 34.00 -2.17 12.17
C LYS A 66 32.94 -2.86 11.30
N MET A 67 32.76 -2.36 10.09
CA MET A 67 31.88 -2.94 9.07
C MET A 67 32.71 -3.61 7.96
N LYS A 68 32.31 -4.82 7.56
CA LYS A 68 33.02 -5.55 6.49
C LYS A 68 32.57 -5.11 5.10
N LYS A 69 31.27 -4.92 4.89
CA LYS A 69 30.68 -4.50 3.61
C LYS A 69 29.40 -3.70 3.83
N TYR A 70 29.20 -2.72 2.96
CA TYR A 70 27.92 -2.06 2.73
C TYR A 70 27.45 -2.34 1.31
N VAL A 71 26.25 -2.88 1.19
CA VAL A 71 25.63 -3.23 -0.10
C VAL A 71 24.36 -2.41 -0.26
N THR A 72 24.24 -1.69 -1.38
CA THR A 72 23.09 -0.82 -1.63
C THR A 72 22.80 -0.72 -3.13
N ASP A 73 21.58 -0.37 -3.48
CA ASP A 73 21.19 0.01 -4.85
C ASP A 73 20.91 1.53 -4.98
N PHE A 74 21.28 2.31 -3.98
CA PHE A 74 21.23 3.78 -4.00
C PHE A 74 22.60 4.35 -4.38
N ALA A 75 22.82 4.48 -5.71
CA ALA A 75 24.05 5.01 -6.25
C ALA A 75 24.12 6.54 -6.01
N ASN A 76 25.13 6.97 -5.26
CA ASN A 76 25.46 8.38 -5.09
C ASN A 76 26.99 8.57 -5.02
N PRO A 77 27.51 9.80 -5.17
CA PRO A 77 28.95 10.06 -5.22
C PRO A 77 29.74 9.63 -3.98
N LYS A 78 29.09 9.45 -2.81
CA LYS A 78 29.79 9.06 -1.57
C LYS A 78 30.11 7.55 -1.58
N VAL A 79 29.16 6.73 -1.98
CA VAL A 79 29.28 5.27 -1.86
C VAL A 79 29.79 4.59 -3.11
N VAL A 80 29.60 5.20 -4.30
CA VAL A 80 30.10 4.63 -5.56
C VAL A 80 31.62 4.67 -5.58
N GLY A 81 32.25 3.50 -5.67
CA GLY A 81 33.69 3.35 -5.70
C GLY A 81 34.39 3.44 -4.35
N ALA A 82 33.66 3.64 -3.25
CA ALA A 82 34.25 3.62 -1.91
C ALA A 82 34.65 2.20 -1.52
N GLU A 83 35.79 2.06 -0.85
CA GLU A 83 36.29 0.77 -0.41
C GLU A 83 35.30 0.09 0.56
N GLY A 84 35.03 -1.19 0.35
CA GLY A 84 34.08 -1.93 1.18
C GLY A 84 32.62 -1.78 0.75
N THR A 85 32.30 -0.91 -0.20
CA THR A 85 30.94 -0.76 -0.73
C THR A 85 30.71 -1.64 -1.96
N ILE A 86 29.48 -2.12 -2.13
CA ILE A 86 28.97 -2.77 -3.34
C ILE A 86 27.70 -2.04 -3.73
N VAL A 87 27.74 -1.34 -4.87
CA VAL A 87 26.58 -0.61 -5.39
C VAL A 87 26.05 -1.30 -6.62
N THR A 88 24.77 -1.65 -6.60
CA THR A 88 24.05 -2.27 -7.72
C THR A 88 23.11 -1.27 -8.39
N PRO A 89 22.67 -1.49 -9.62
CA PRO A 89 21.61 -0.68 -10.21
C PRO A 89 20.32 -0.80 -9.41
N HIS A 90 19.62 0.34 -9.23
CA HIS A 90 18.32 0.37 -8.56
C HIS A 90 17.22 -0.09 -9.54
N LEU A 91 17.12 -1.39 -9.74
CA LEU A 91 16.14 -1.97 -10.66
C LEU A 91 14.82 -2.29 -9.96
N GLY A 92 14.86 -2.60 -8.66
CA GLY A 92 13.68 -3.01 -7.91
C GLY A 92 12.96 -4.17 -8.61
N ALA A 93 11.71 -3.96 -8.95
CA ALA A 93 10.91 -4.88 -9.76
C ALA A 93 10.94 -4.58 -11.27
N SER A 94 11.82 -3.71 -11.75
CA SER A 94 11.93 -3.32 -13.16
C SER A 94 12.66 -4.39 -13.99
N THR A 95 12.06 -5.56 -14.06
CA THR A 95 12.39 -6.59 -15.03
C THR A 95 11.31 -6.62 -16.10
N LYS A 96 11.64 -6.99 -17.34
CA LYS A 96 10.66 -7.06 -18.44
C LYS A 96 9.43 -7.88 -18.03
N GLU A 97 9.62 -9.03 -17.41
CA GLU A 97 8.52 -9.87 -16.94
C GLU A 97 7.65 -9.17 -15.87
N SER A 98 8.29 -8.47 -14.95
CA SER A 98 7.57 -7.74 -13.88
C SER A 98 6.77 -6.57 -14.43
N GLU A 99 7.34 -5.80 -15.37
CA GLU A 99 6.67 -4.68 -16.03
C GLU A 99 5.47 -5.15 -16.84
N ASP A 100 5.62 -6.21 -17.64
CA ASP A 100 4.53 -6.82 -18.40
C ASP A 100 3.42 -7.33 -17.47
N ASN A 101 3.76 -8.02 -16.39
CA ASN A 101 2.79 -8.52 -15.41
C ASN A 101 2.08 -7.39 -14.68
N CYS A 102 2.79 -6.34 -14.27
CA CYS A 102 2.20 -5.16 -13.63
C CYS A 102 1.22 -4.44 -14.55
N ALA A 103 1.58 -4.24 -15.81
CA ALA A 103 0.71 -3.62 -16.80
C ALA A 103 -0.59 -4.43 -17.01
N VAL A 104 -0.46 -5.74 -17.21
CA VAL A 104 -1.62 -6.63 -17.37
C VAL A 104 -2.50 -6.64 -16.12
N MET A 105 -1.90 -6.68 -14.93
CA MET A 105 -2.63 -6.68 -13.67
C MET A 105 -3.38 -5.35 -13.45
N ALA A 106 -2.72 -4.23 -13.68
CA ALA A 106 -3.33 -2.91 -13.56
C ALA A 106 -4.52 -2.73 -14.50
N VAL A 107 -4.38 -3.16 -15.76
CA VAL A 107 -5.48 -3.11 -16.73
C VAL A 107 -6.67 -3.98 -16.30
N LYS A 108 -6.42 -5.20 -15.80
CA LYS A 108 -7.47 -6.09 -15.31
C LYS A 108 -8.22 -5.49 -14.11
N GLU A 109 -7.49 -4.91 -13.16
CA GLU A 109 -8.08 -4.29 -11.97
C GLU A 109 -8.89 -3.05 -12.31
N ILE A 110 -8.38 -2.17 -13.19
CA ILE A 110 -9.11 -0.99 -13.66
C ILE A 110 -10.36 -1.40 -14.44
N ARG A 111 -10.25 -2.39 -15.32
CA ARG A 111 -11.38 -2.91 -16.07
C ARG A 111 -12.46 -3.48 -15.16
N ASP A 112 -12.09 -4.32 -14.19
CA ASP A 112 -13.02 -4.90 -13.22
C ASP A 112 -13.71 -3.80 -12.37
N PHE A 113 -12.96 -2.76 -11.98
CA PHE A 113 -13.53 -1.60 -11.30
C PHE A 113 -14.52 -0.81 -12.18
N LEU A 114 -14.18 -0.60 -13.44
CA LEU A 114 -15.03 0.17 -14.35
C LEU A 114 -16.30 -0.60 -14.75
N GLU A 115 -16.16 -1.90 -15.07
CA GLU A 115 -17.24 -2.75 -15.57
C GLU A 115 -18.12 -3.35 -14.46
N ASN A 116 -17.52 -3.67 -13.30
CA ASN A 116 -18.22 -4.39 -12.22
C ASN A 116 -18.24 -3.65 -10.88
N GLY A 117 -17.45 -2.57 -10.73
CA GLY A 117 -17.33 -1.84 -9.47
C GLY A 117 -16.44 -2.52 -8.44
N ASN A 118 -15.81 -3.64 -8.74
CA ASN A 118 -14.94 -4.36 -7.80
C ASN A 118 -13.66 -3.57 -7.51
N ILE A 119 -13.20 -3.59 -6.27
CA ILE A 119 -11.94 -2.96 -5.85
C ILE A 119 -10.96 -4.03 -5.39
N LYS A 120 -9.77 -4.06 -6.01
CA LYS A 120 -8.63 -4.88 -5.62
C LYS A 120 -7.38 -4.00 -5.48
N ASN A 121 -6.55 -4.31 -4.49
CA ASN A 121 -5.25 -3.67 -4.25
C ASN A 121 -5.25 -2.14 -4.17
N SER A 122 -6.38 -1.51 -3.85
CA SER A 122 -6.46 -0.06 -3.70
C SER A 122 -5.67 0.42 -2.48
N VAL A 123 -4.97 1.55 -2.63
CA VAL A 123 -4.19 2.17 -1.54
C VAL A 123 -5.11 2.70 -0.44
N ASN A 124 -6.21 3.36 -0.80
CA ASN A 124 -7.09 4.10 0.10
C ASN A 124 -8.43 3.42 0.38
N PHE A 125 -8.90 2.53 -0.48
CA PHE A 125 -10.13 1.77 -0.24
C PHE A 125 -9.85 0.30 0.09
N PRO A 126 -10.76 -0.38 0.82
CA PRO A 126 -10.64 -1.81 1.09
C PRO A 126 -10.89 -2.63 -0.18
N ASN A 127 -10.39 -3.87 -0.21
CA ASN A 127 -10.82 -4.82 -1.21
C ASN A 127 -12.32 -5.10 -1.03
N CYS A 128 -13.09 -4.96 -2.10
CA CYS A 128 -14.52 -5.17 -2.12
C CYS A 128 -14.90 -5.79 -3.46
N ASP A 129 -15.44 -6.98 -3.45
CA ASP A 129 -15.70 -7.79 -4.66
C ASP A 129 -17.05 -8.49 -4.53
N MET A 130 -17.92 -8.26 -5.50
CA MET A 130 -19.22 -8.94 -5.66
C MET A 130 -19.28 -9.68 -7.00
N GLY A 131 -18.14 -9.90 -7.65
CA GLY A 131 -18.07 -10.52 -8.96
C GLY A 131 -18.69 -9.68 -10.08
N VAL A 132 -19.00 -10.35 -11.19
CA VAL A 132 -19.66 -9.69 -12.34
C VAL A 132 -21.11 -9.41 -11.98
N CYS A 133 -21.58 -8.19 -12.29
CA CYS A 133 -22.97 -7.82 -12.09
C CYS A 133 -23.88 -8.58 -13.06
N THR A 134 -24.63 -9.54 -12.56
CA THR A 134 -25.62 -10.32 -13.33
C THR A 134 -27.04 -9.79 -13.16
N GLY A 135 -27.29 -8.92 -12.16
CA GLY A 135 -28.59 -8.32 -11.87
C GLY A 135 -29.02 -7.25 -12.88
N ALA A 136 -30.15 -6.63 -12.62
CA ALA A 136 -30.73 -5.57 -13.45
C ALA A 136 -29.97 -4.25 -13.28
N GLY A 137 -29.43 -3.97 -12.08
CA GLY A 137 -28.65 -2.79 -11.77
C GLY A 137 -27.60 -3.04 -10.70
N ARG A 138 -26.54 -2.24 -10.69
CA ARG A 138 -25.56 -2.17 -9.62
C ARG A 138 -25.15 -0.72 -9.39
N VAL A 139 -25.17 -0.30 -8.12
CA VAL A 139 -24.62 0.97 -7.70
C VAL A 139 -23.45 0.76 -6.74
N THR A 140 -22.49 1.65 -6.80
CA THR A 140 -21.34 1.67 -5.91
C THR A 140 -21.21 3.02 -5.24
N ILE A 141 -20.86 3.04 -3.95
CA ILE A 141 -20.84 4.24 -3.12
C ILE A 141 -19.50 4.32 -2.38
N CYS A 142 -18.72 5.36 -2.67
CA CYS A 142 -17.59 5.75 -1.82
C CYS A 142 -18.11 6.67 -0.73
N HIS A 143 -17.83 6.37 0.53
CA HIS A 143 -18.35 7.17 1.64
C HIS A 143 -17.41 7.17 2.86
N LYS A 144 -17.66 8.08 3.80
CA LYS A 144 -17.01 8.07 5.11
C LYS A 144 -17.46 6.85 5.91
N ASN A 145 -16.52 6.27 6.65
CA ASN A 145 -16.79 5.11 7.51
C ASN A 145 -17.37 5.56 8.86
N ILE A 146 -18.61 6.03 8.86
CA ILE A 146 -19.32 6.54 10.03
C ILE A 146 -20.62 5.77 10.28
N PRO A 147 -21.14 5.76 11.52
CA PRO A 147 -22.41 5.08 11.86
C PRO A 147 -23.58 5.57 11.01
N GLY A 148 -24.52 4.66 10.73
CA GLY A 148 -25.79 4.98 10.07
C GLY A 148 -25.77 4.97 8.55
N MET A 149 -24.62 4.90 7.87
CA MET A 149 -24.51 4.97 6.41
C MET A 149 -25.34 3.89 5.71
N LEU A 150 -25.23 2.63 6.11
CA LEU A 150 -26.00 1.55 5.49
C LEU A 150 -27.51 1.71 5.67
N GLY A 151 -27.95 2.18 6.86
CA GLY A 151 -29.35 2.50 7.10
C GLY A 151 -29.87 3.60 6.19
N ALA A 152 -29.07 4.65 5.97
CA ALA A 152 -29.42 5.71 5.05
C ALA A 152 -29.54 5.22 3.61
N PHE A 153 -28.61 4.38 3.13
CA PHE A 153 -28.65 3.84 1.78
C PHE A 153 -29.87 2.93 1.56
N THR A 154 -30.14 2.02 2.49
CA THR A 154 -31.31 1.14 2.39
C THR A 154 -32.63 1.92 2.49
N THR A 155 -32.66 3.03 3.24
CA THR A 155 -33.83 3.93 3.28
C THR A 155 -34.05 4.62 1.94
N VAL A 156 -33.01 5.09 1.29
CA VAL A 156 -33.11 5.69 -0.06
C VAL A 156 -33.68 4.67 -1.05
N MET A 157 -33.16 3.43 -1.05
CA MET A 157 -33.66 2.36 -1.92
C MET A 157 -35.11 2.01 -1.63
N GLY A 158 -35.49 1.87 -0.35
CA GLY A 158 -36.87 1.60 0.05
C GLY A 158 -37.83 2.71 -0.37
N ASN A 159 -37.46 3.98 -0.23
CA ASN A 159 -38.26 5.12 -0.66
C ASN A 159 -38.42 5.17 -2.19
N ALA A 160 -37.41 4.71 -2.93
CA ALA A 160 -37.47 4.59 -4.38
C ALA A 160 -38.24 3.34 -4.87
N GLY A 161 -38.69 2.47 -3.95
CA GLY A 161 -39.37 1.22 -4.28
C GLY A 161 -38.46 0.19 -4.96
N VAL A 162 -37.14 0.29 -4.75
CA VAL A 162 -36.14 -0.59 -5.37
C VAL A 162 -35.66 -1.62 -4.36
N ASN A 163 -35.75 -2.90 -4.74
CA ASN A 163 -35.24 -4.00 -3.92
C ASN A 163 -33.74 -4.22 -4.16
N ILE A 164 -33.00 -4.47 -3.06
CA ILE A 164 -31.59 -4.83 -3.06
C ILE A 164 -31.49 -6.34 -3.01
N SER A 165 -30.92 -6.96 -4.04
CA SER A 165 -30.74 -8.41 -4.11
C SER A 165 -29.46 -8.88 -3.41
N ASP A 166 -28.41 -8.05 -3.40
CA ASP A 166 -27.16 -8.31 -2.69
C ASP A 166 -26.48 -6.99 -2.30
N MET A 167 -25.75 -7.01 -1.19
CA MET A 167 -25.06 -5.81 -0.71
C MET A 167 -23.78 -6.19 0.04
N THR A 168 -22.70 -5.48 -0.27
CA THR A 168 -21.44 -5.59 0.44
C THR A 168 -20.93 -4.21 0.85
N ASN A 169 -20.51 -4.09 2.10
CA ASN A 169 -19.81 -2.91 2.60
C ASN A 169 -18.48 -3.30 3.22
N LYS A 170 -17.42 -2.59 2.88
CA LYS A 170 -16.09 -2.77 3.44
C LYS A 170 -15.52 -1.42 3.87
N GLY A 171 -14.98 -1.35 5.08
CA GLY A 171 -14.32 -0.17 5.63
C GLY A 171 -12.81 -0.34 5.71
N LYS A 172 -12.07 0.78 5.53
CA LYS A 172 -10.63 0.88 5.74
C LYS A 172 -10.30 2.27 6.27
N GLY A 173 -10.00 2.36 7.57
CA GLY A 173 -9.80 3.65 8.22
C GLY A 173 -11.04 4.53 8.15
N ASP A 174 -10.88 5.76 7.68
CA ASP A 174 -11.94 6.77 7.62
C ASP A 174 -12.90 6.60 6.43
N TYR A 175 -12.62 5.67 5.52
CA TYR A 175 -13.39 5.47 4.29
C TYR A 175 -13.98 4.07 4.21
N ALA A 176 -15.11 3.99 3.55
CA ALA A 176 -15.77 2.74 3.23
C ALA A 176 -16.29 2.73 1.79
N TYR A 177 -16.50 1.55 1.28
CA TYR A 177 -17.03 1.30 -0.04
C TYR A 177 -18.20 0.32 0.06
N THR A 178 -19.35 0.74 -0.44
CA THR A 178 -20.56 -0.08 -0.51
C THR A 178 -20.88 -0.39 -1.96
N MET A 179 -21.22 -1.64 -2.22
CA MET A 179 -21.79 -2.10 -3.49
C MET A 179 -23.17 -2.66 -3.22
N MET A 180 -24.13 -2.37 -4.10
CA MET A 180 -25.51 -2.90 -4.02
C MET A 180 -25.94 -3.36 -5.39
N ASP A 181 -26.37 -4.61 -5.49
CA ASP A 181 -27.06 -5.18 -6.65
C ASP A 181 -28.57 -4.98 -6.49
N LEU A 182 -29.20 -4.55 -7.55
CA LEU A 182 -30.60 -4.14 -7.57
C LEU A 182 -31.41 -5.06 -8.48
N GLU A 183 -32.67 -5.28 -8.11
CA GLU A 183 -33.64 -6.03 -8.95
C GLU A 183 -34.21 -5.21 -10.11
N SER A 184 -33.93 -3.89 -10.13
CA SER A 184 -34.30 -2.97 -11.20
C SER A 184 -33.11 -2.11 -11.61
N GLU A 185 -33.21 -1.42 -12.75
CA GLU A 185 -32.20 -0.47 -13.21
C GLU A 185 -32.00 0.65 -12.18
N ALA A 186 -30.76 1.08 -12.02
CA ALA A 186 -30.42 2.24 -11.22
C ALA A 186 -30.72 3.53 -11.98
N THR A 187 -31.49 4.44 -11.38
CA THR A 187 -31.87 5.71 -12.02
C THR A 187 -31.03 6.88 -11.51
N GLU A 188 -30.97 7.96 -12.30
CA GLU A 188 -30.33 9.22 -11.90
C GLU A 188 -30.94 9.82 -10.61
N GLU A 189 -32.23 9.59 -10.35
CA GLU A 189 -32.90 10.06 -9.12
C GLU A 189 -32.34 9.32 -7.90
N ILE A 190 -32.11 8.01 -8.00
CA ILE A 190 -31.48 7.22 -6.93
C ILE A 190 -30.06 7.72 -6.67
N VAL A 191 -29.28 7.98 -7.72
CA VAL A 191 -27.92 8.51 -7.57
C VAL A 191 -27.93 9.83 -6.82
N LYS A 192 -28.78 10.79 -7.24
CA LYS A 192 -28.91 12.10 -6.56
C LYS A 192 -29.35 11.96 -5.10
N ALA A 193 -30.27 11.05 -4.81
CA ALA A 193 -30.72 10.81 -3.44
C ALA A 193 -29.62 10.20 -2.57
N LEU A 194 -28.79 9.28 -3.12
CA LEU A 194 -27.63 8.73 -2.42
C LEU A 194 -26.53 9.77 -2.21
N GLU A 195 -26.25 10.61 -3.21
CA GLU A 195 -25.26 11.68 -3.11
C GLU A 195 -25.66 12.76 -2.09
N ALA A 196 -26.95 12.93 -1.83
CA ALA A 196 -27.47 13.86 -0.81
C ALA A 196 -27.27 13.34 0.63
N VAL A 197 -26.91 12.08 0.83
CA VAL A 197 -26.65 11.52 2.17
C VAL A 197 -25.32 12.09 2.68
N ASP A 198 -25.34 12.70 3.87
CA ASP A 198 -24.12 13.22 4.49
C ASP A 198 -23.08 12.11 4.69
N GLY A 199 -21.83 12.40 4.30
CA GLY A 199 -20.74 11.44 4.34
C GLY A 199 -20.54 10.67 3.04
N VAL A 200 -21.42 10.76 2.05
CA VAL A 200 -21.20 10.22 0.71
C VAL A 200 -20.19 11.09 -0.03
N LEU A 201 -19.24 10.46 -0.70
CA LEU A 201 -18.20 11.11 -1.47
C LEU A 201 -18.48 11.00 -2.98
N ARG A 202 -18.97 9.85 -3.40
CA ARG A 202 -19.28 9.57 -4.81
C ARG A 202 -20.20 8.37 -4.95
N VAL A 203 -21.13 8.46 -5.87
CA VAL A 203 -21.98 7.35 -6.33
C VAL A 203 -21.69 7.05 -7.80
N ARG A 204 -21.73 5.79 -8.19
CA ARG A 204 -21.61 5.37 -9.59
C ARG A 204 -22.65 4.31 -9.90
N ILE A 205 -23.31 4.45 -11.04
CA ILE A 205 -24.04 3.36 -11.69
C ILE A 205 -23.02 2.51 -12.45
N ILE A 206 -23.04 1.22 -12.21
CA ILE A 206 -22.22 0.25 -12.94
C ILE A 206 -23.06 -0.40 -14.04
N LYS A 207 -24.34 -0.66 -13.73
CA LYS A 207 -25.29 -1.25 -14.68
C LYS A 207 -26.70 -0.76 -14.35
#